data_95eb5770c1e22a40769bb4811f1a2b7a
#
_entry.id   95eb5770c1e22a40769bb4811f1a2b7a
#
_cell.length_a   1.000
_cell.length_b   1.000
_cell.length_c   1.000
_cell.angle_alpha   90.00
_cell.angle_beta   90.00
_cell.angle_gamma   90.00
#
_symmetry.space_group_name_H-M   'P 1'
#
loop_
_entity.id
_entity.type
_entity.pdbx_description
1 polymer ?
#
loop_
_entity_poly.entity_id
_entity_poly.type
_entity_poly.pdbx_seq_one_letter_code
_entity_poly.pdbx_strand_id
1 'polypeptide(L)'
;MTAATPAAPASPPARRVRWGLDDAAVGAVGAILLVLAADWALSHGYLTDPRLVEVLSYLVVWVPLLGSVLVACYLRGSRSLARDFGLRFHPLDLLWGLTIGLLTRVVASLFEIAGYGQMGTTGATLDAPAHDAWWIVLALLAPVLIAPLIEELFFRGLLLRAVAAATDARRPVALAVACAVSALVFALVHVVDAGSPTALWVVGAGTFVFGLAAASVTAVTGRLGGAMVAHVVFNGLVVVPALLR
;
A
#
# COMPACT_ATOMS: atom_id res chain seq x y z
N MET A 1 -40.98 -49.37 -2.47
CA MET A 1 -40.02 -48.79 -3.45
C MET A 1 -39.65 -47.37 -2.94
N THR A 2 -38.51 -47.25 -2.27
CA THR A 2 -37.97 -45.98 -1.78
C THR A 2 -37.14 -45.39 -2.91
N ALA A 3 -37.59 -44.27 -3.45
CA ALA A 3 -36.85 -43.54 -4.47
C ALA A 3 -35.57 -42.94 -3.85
N ALA A 4 -34.42 -43.30 -4.39
CA ALA A 4 -33.13 -42.75 -4.00
C ALA A 4 -33.06 -41.28 -4.45
N THR A 5 -32.79 -40.35 -3.52
CA THR A 5 -32.56 -38.96 -3.80
C THR A 5 -31.28 -38.84 -4.64
N PRO A 6 -31.28 -38.14 -5.79
CA PRO A 6 -30.08 -37.97 -6.60
C PRO A 6 -29.01 -37.19 -5.81
N ALA A 7 -27.79 -37.72 -5.83
CA ALA A 7 -26.64 -37.09 -5.20
C ALA A 7 -26.39 -35.70 -5.81
N ALA A 8 -26.17 -34.68 -4.96
CA ALA A 8 -25.83 -33.34 -5.41
C ALA A 8 -24.54 -33.35 -6.26
N PRO A 9 -24.44 -32.57 -7.34
CA PRO A 9 -23.23 -32.54 -8.18
C PRO A 9 -22.02 -32.12 -7.36
N ALA A 10 -20.92 -32.87 -7.51
CA ALA A 10 -19.66 -32.59 -6.83
C ALA A 10 -19.18 -31.17 -7.16
N SER A 11 -18.86 -30.40 -6.14
CA SER A 11 -18.30 -29.04 -6.33
C SER A 11 -17.02 -29.13 -7.17
N PRO A 12 -16.81 -28.20 -8.14
CA PRO A 12 -15.60 -28.19 -8.95
C PRO A 12 -14.36 -28.06 -8.04
N PRO A 13 -13.24 -28.74 -8.37
CA PRO A 13 -12.03 -28.71 -7.57
C PRO A 13 -11.55 -27.28 -7.40
N ALA A 14 -11.19 -26.89 -6.16
CA ALA A 14 -10.67 -25.56 -5.86
C ALA A 14 -9.42 -25.30 -6.72
N ARG A 15 -9.41 -24.18 -7.47
CA ARG A 15 -8.30 -23.79 -8.32
C ARG A 15 -7.05 -23.62 -7.45
N ARG A 16 -5.96 -24.32 -7.79
CA ARG A 16 -4.68 -24.17 -7.08
C ARG A 16 -4.16 -22.76 -7.26
N VAL A 17 -3.88 -22.09 -6.16
CA VAL A 17 -3.20 -20.79 -6.12
C VAL A 17 -1.76 -20.98 -6.59
N ARG A 18 -1.31 -20.16 -7.55
CA ARG A 18 0.03 -20.22 -8.13
C ARG A 18 0.80 -18.90 -8.02
N TRP A 19 0.20 -17.87 -7.45
CA TRP A 19 0.90 -16.60 -7.21
C TRP A 19 1.89 -16.70 -6.04
N GLY A 20 2.91 -15.88 -6.04
CA GLY A 20 3.98 -15.93 -5.06
C GLY A 20 4.89 -14.71 -5.09
N LEU A 21 6.14 -14.92 -4.65
CA LEU A 21 7.17 -13.86 -4.59
C LEU A 21 7.50 -13.27 -5.97
N ASP A 22 7.41 -14.06 -7.02
CA ASP A 22 7.62 -13.61 -8.40
C ASP A 22 6.62 -12.52 -8.82
N ASP A 23 5.34 -12.68 -8.49
CA ASP A 23 4.32 -11.65 -8.77
C ASP A 23 4.58 -10.38 -7.97
N ALA A 24 4.92 -10.52 -6.69
CA ALA A 24 5.27 -9.38 -5.84
C ALA A 24 6.55 -8.68 -6.33
N ALA A 25 7.57 -9.44 -6.74
CA ALA A 25 8.81 -8.89 -7.28
C ALA A 25 8.55 -8.10 -8.59
N VAL A 26 7.75 -8.65 -9.50
CA VAL A 26 7.38 -7.95 -10.75
C VAL A 26 6.70 -6.62 -10.46
N GLY A 27 5.76 -6.56 -9.50
CA GLY A 27 5.11 -5.31 -9.10
C GLY A 27 6.08 -4.30 -8.52
N ALA A 28 6.88 -4.71 -7.52
CA ALA A 28 7.83 -3.81 -6.85
C ALA A 28 8.95 -3.31 -7.77
N VAL A 29 9.60 -4.22 -8.50
CA VAL A 29 10.67 -3.86 -9.45
C VAL A 29 10.11 -3.01 -10.60
N GLY A 30 8.94 -3.35 -11.12
CA GLY A 30 8.26 -2.57 -12.14
C GLY A 30 7.98 -1.13 -11.69
N ALA A 31 7.51 -0.93 -10.45
CA ALA A 31 7.30 0.40 -9.89
C ALA A 31 8.62 1.18 -9.79
N ILE A 32 9.68 0.57 -9.22
CA ILE A 32 10.99 1.21 -9.11
C ILE A 32 11.54 1.63 -10.48
N LEU A 33 11.50 0.74 -11.47
CA LEU A 33 12.01 1.03 -12.81
C LEU A 33 11.22 2.17 -13.48
N LEU A 34 9.90 2.22 -13.32
CA LEU A 34 9.08 3.29 -13.89
C LEU A 34 9.29 4.63 -13.17
N VAL A 35 9.49 4.63 -11.83
CA VAL A 35 9.86 5.85 -11.09
C VAL A 35 11.20 6.38 -11.58
N LEU A 36 12.23 5.55 -11.68
CA LEU A 36 13.54 5.95 -12.18
C LEU A 36 13.49 6.46 -13.63
N ALA A 37 12.67 5.84 -14.49
CA ALA A 37 12.48 6.30 -15.87
C ALA A 37 11.75 7.65 -15.93
N ALA A 38 10.76 7.87 -15.07
CA ALA A 38 10.05 9.14 -14.98
C ALA A 38 10.95 10.26 -14.47
N ASP A 39 11.75 10.00 -13.43
CA ASP A 39 12.73 10.95 -12.88
C ASP A 39 13.78 11.31 -13.93
N TRP A 40 14.28 10.31 -14.67
CA TRP A 40 15.19 10.54 -15.79
C TRP A 40 14.54 11.45 -16.85
N ALA A 41 13.29 11.19 -17.24
CA ALA A 41 12.59 11.98 -18.24
C ALA A 41 12.33 13.43 -17.78
N LEU A 42 12.01 13.62 -16.49
CA LEU A 42 11.87 14.95 -15.87
C LEU A 42 13.20 15.72 -15.90
N SER A 43 14.28 15.10 -15.45
CA SER A 43 15.60 15.72 -15.38
C SER A 43 16.17 16.13 -16.75
N HIS A 44 15.71 15.47 -17.85
CA HIS A 44 16.09 15.80 -19.22
C HIS A 44 15.08 16.69 -19.96
N GLY A 45 14.04 17.18 -19.27
CA GLY A 45 13.06 18.10 -19.84
C GLY A 45 12.06 17.49 -20.82
N TYR A 46 11.91 16.16 -20.84
CA TYR A 46 10.89 15.50 -21.68
C TYR A 46 9.47 15.62 -21.10
N LEU A 47 9.36 15.89 -19.80
CA LEU A 47 8.09 16.10 -19.10
C LEU A 47 8.09 17.50 -18.51
N THR A 48 7.27 18.40 -19.07
CA THR A 48 7.24 19.82 -18.69
C THR A 48 5.87 20.30 -18.21
N ASP A 49 4.80 19.57 -18.55
CA ASP A 49 3.44 19.91 -18.08
C ASP A 49 3.28 19.44 -16.62
N PRO A 50 3.05 20.35 -15.65
CA PRO A 50 2.96 20.02 -14.24
C PRO A 50 1.83 19.02 -13.92
N ARG A 51 0.69 19.12 -14.62
CA ARG A 51 -0.46 18.21 -14.40
C ARG A 51 -0.15 16.80 -14.89
N LEU A 52 0.51 16.71 -16.04
CA LEU A 52 0.95 15.44 -16.59
C LEU A 52 1.97 14.78 -15.66
N VAL A 53 2.93 15.55 -15.15
CA VAL A 53 3.92 15.09 -14.16
C VAL A 53 3.24 14.54 -12.92
N GLU A 54 2.27 15.26 -12.36
CA GLU A 54 1.53 14.85 -11.18
C GLU A 54 0.74 13.54 -11.41
N VAL A 55 0.03 13.41 -12.53
CA VAL A 55 -0.66 12.15 -12.89
C VAL A 55 0.32 11.00 -13.06
N LEU A 56 1.42 11.23 -13.78
CA LEU A 56 2.42 10.20 -14.02
C LEU A 56 3.09 9.76 -12.73
N SER A 57 3.33 10.65 -11.76
CA SER A 57 3.92 10.29 -10.46
C SER A 57 3.10 9.22 -9.71
N TYR A 58 1.78 9.25 -9.84
CA TYR A 58 0.92 8.18 -9.31
C TYR A 58 0.93 6.92 -10.20
N LEU A 59 0.78 7.08 -11.51
CA LEU A 59 0.62 5.94 -12.43
C LEU A 59 1.86 5.04 -12.49
N VAL A 60 3.06 5.61 -12.42
CA VAL A 60 4.32 4.84 -12.44
C VAL A 60 4.44 3.88 -11.26
N VAL A 61 3.78 4.18 -10.14
CA VAL A 61 3.70 3.30 -8.97
C VAL A 61 2.46 2.41 -9.03
N TRP A 62 1.29 2.98 -9.27
CA TRP A 62 0.03 2.26 -9.15
C TRP A 62 -0.18 1.19 -10.22
N VAL A 63 0.23 1.47 -11.47
CA VAL A 63 0.03 0.52 -12.57
C VAL A 63 0.78 -0.79 -12.34
N PRO A 64 2.08 -0.82 -12.01
CA PRO A 64 2.76 -2.08 -11.74
C PRO A 64 2.29 -2.76 -10.46
N LEU A 65 2.01 -2.02 -9.38
CA LEU A 65 1.53 -2.60 -8.13
C LEU A 65 0.16 -3.25 -8.30
N LEU A 66 -0.82 -2.49 -8.81
CA LEU A 66 -2.17 -3.00 -9.04
C LEU A 66 -2.19 -4.06 -10.12
N GLY A 67 -1.42 -3.87 -11.20
CA GLY A 67 -1.29 -4.82 -12.30
C GLY A 67 -0.82 -6.19 -11.81
N SER A 68 0.23 -6.24 -10.99
CA SER A 68 0.72 -7.49 -10.41
C SER A 68 -0.30 -8.17 -9.51
N VAL A 69 -1.03 -7.40 -8.68
CA VAL A 69 -2.13 -7.93 -7.84
C VAL A 69 -3.24 -8.54 -8.71
N LEU A 70 -3.66 -7.85 -9.78
CA LEU A 70 -4.71 -8.33 -10.67
C LEU A 70 -4.27 -9.58 -11.45
N VAL A 71 -3.06 -9.61 -11.98
CA VAL A 71 -2.48 -10.79 -12.63
C VAL A 71 -2.41 -11.96 -11.65
N ALA A 72 -1.87 -11.75 -10.45
CA ALA A 72 -1.80 -12.76 -9.41
C ALA A 72 -3.19 -13.32 -9.07
N CYS A 73 -4.19 -12.46 -8.86
CA CYS A 73 -5.54 -12.88 -8.49
C CYS A 73 -6.27 -13.61 -9.64
N TYR A 74 -6.35 -12.97 -10.82
CA TYR A 74 -7.25 -13.41 -11.88
C TYR A 74 -6.66 -14.45 -12.82
N LEU A 75 -5.34 -14.43 -13.04
CA LEU A 75 -4.66 -15.39 -13.91
C LEU A 75 -4.05 -16.57 -13.13
N ARG A 76 -3.54 -16.31 -11.92
CA ARG A 76 -2.79 -17.31 -11.13
C ARG A 76 -3.48 -17.73 -9.83
N GLY A 77 -4.50 -16.99 -9.38
CA GLY A 77 -5.22 -17.18 -8.11
C GLY A 77 -6.64 -17.70 -8.27
N SER A 78 -7.44 -17.45 -7.22
CA SER A 78 -8.82 -17.91 -7.10
C SER A 78 -9.84 -17.03 -7.83
N ARG A 79 -9.43 -15.95 -8.47
CA ARG A 79 -10.26 -14.88 -9.06
C ARG A 79 -11.10 -14.12 -8.02
N SER A 80 -10.63 -14.03 -6.80
CA SER A 80 -11.31 -13.31 -5.73
C SER A 80 -10.29 -12.61 -4.83
N LEU A 81 -10.21 -11.29 -4.92
CA LEU A 81 -9.36 -10.46 -4.06
C LEU A 81 -9.64 -10.69 -2.56
N ALA A 82 -10.90 -11.00 -2.23
CA ALA A 82 -11.29 -11.31 -0.86
C ALA A 82 -10.71 -12.63 -0.36
N ARG A 83 -10.61 -13.64 -1.23
CA ARG A 83 -10.03 -14.95 -0.88
C ARG A 83 -8.52 -14.95 -0.94
N ASP A 84 -7.94 -14.39 -2.01
CA ASP A 84 -6.50 -14.42 -2.23
C ASP A 84 -5.77 -13.44 -1.32
N PHE A 85 -6.29 -12.21 -1.21
CA PHE A 85 -5.58 -11.12 -0.54
C PHE A 85 -6.28 -10.55 0.69
N GLY A 86 -7.44 -11.11 1.08
CA GLY A 86 -8.15 -10.66 2.28
C GLY A 86 -8.82 -9.30 2.13
N LEU A 87 -9.24 -8.91 0.91
CA LEU A 87 -10.02 -7.70 0.68
C LEU A 87 -11.43 -7.90 1.28
N ARG A 88 -11.52 -7.76 2.58
CA ARG A 88 -12.73 -7.85 3.40
C ARG A 88 -12.70 -6.78 4.45
N PHE A 89 -13.88 -6.35 4.87
CA PHE A 89 -14.08 -5.36 5.89
C PHE A 89 -14.97 -5.91 7.02
N HIS A 90 -14.63 -5.57 8.25
CA HIS A 90 -15.42 -5.87 9.45
C HIS A 90 -15.55 -4.58 10.29
N PRO A 91 -16.65 -4.32 11.00
CA PRO A 91 -16.82 -3.08 11.78
C PRO A 91 -15.66 -2.78 12.75
N LEU A 92 -15.04 -3.80 13.36
CA LEU A 92 -13.85 -3.62 14.21
C LEU A 92 -12.62 -3.12 13.43
N ASP A 93 -12.61 -3.20 12.11
CA ASP A 93 -11.52 -2.67 11.29
C ASP A 93 -11.47 -1.13 11.34
N LEU A 94 -12.61 -0.46 11.63
CA LEU A 94 -12.64 0.97 11.92
C LEU A 94 -11.87 1.30 13.22
N LEU A 95 -12.09 0.54 14.27
CA LEU A 95 -11.38 0.74 15.55
C LEU A 95 -9.89 0.49 15.40
N TRP A 96 -9.50 -0.65 14.78
CA TRP A 96 -8.10 -0.96 14.49
C TRP A 96 -7.46 0.13 13.63
N GLY A 97 -8.13 0.52 12.56
CA GLY A 97 -7.62 1.50 11.61
C GLY A 97 -7.45 2.89 12.22
N LEU A 98 -8.44 3.39 12.92
CA LEU A 98 -8.35 4.67 13.63
C LEU A 98 -7.21 4.66 14.66
N THR A 99 -7.13 3.63 15.51
CA THR A 99 -6.09 3.53 16.53
C THR A 99 -4.70 3.49 15.91
N ILE A 100 -4.47 2.62 14.93
CA ILE A 100 -3.16 2.47 14.26
C ILE A 100 -2.80 3.73 13.50
N GLY A 101 -3.74 4.29 12.70
CA GLY A 101 -3.48 5.50 11.91
C GLY A 101 -3.09 6.69 12.79
N LEU A 102 -3.83 6.92 13.89
CA LEU A 102 -3.53 7.99 14.83
C LEU A 102 -2.18 7.78 15.54
N LEU A 103 -1.95 6.60 16.12
CA LEU A 103 -0.71 6.34 16.86
C LEU A 103 0.53 6.41 15.98
N THR A 104 0.48 5.81 14.79
CA THR A 104 1.61 5.84 13.87
C THR A 104 1.83 7.23 13.29
N ARG A 105 0.78 8.05 13.10
CA ARG A 105 0.92 9.46 12.70
C ARG A 105 1.60 10.28 13.81
N VAL A 106 1.25 10.07 15.07
CA VAL A 106 1.94 10.72 16.20
C VAL A 106 3.43 10.34 16.19
N VAL A 107 3.77 9.06 16.04
CA VAL A 107 5.17 8.63 15.98
C VAL A 107 5.92 9.25 14.79
N ALA A 108 5.29 9.28 13.61
CA ALA A 108 5.90 9.93 12.43
C ALA A 108 6.10 11.42 12.65
N SER A 109 5.16 12.12 13.30
CA SER A 109 5.32 13.54 13.66
C SER A 109 6.48 13.78 14.63
N LEU A 110 6.77 12.85 15.55
CA LEU A 110 7.96 12.95 16.39
C LEU A 110 9.25 12.83 15.59
N PHE A 111 9.30 11.98 14.57
CA PHE A 111 10.44 11.91 13.64
C PHE A 111 10.58 13.20 12.83
N GLU A 112 9.46 13.79 12.36
CA GLU A 112 9.48 15.08 11.66
C GLU A 112 10.02 16.20 12.55
N ILE A 113 9.57 16.30 13.80
CA ILE A 113 10.08 17.30 14.75
C ILE A 113 11.57 17.08 15.00
N ALA A 114 12.01 15.82 15.19
CA ALA A 114 13.42 15.52 15.41
C ALA A 114 14.31 15.83 14.18
N GLY A 115 13.79 15.65 12.96
CA GLY A 115 14.55 15.85 11.73
C GLY A 115 14.46 17.27 11.18
N TYR A 116 13.28 17.89 11.27
CA TYR A 116 13.01 19.20 10.63
C TYR A 116 12.69 20.32 11.62
N GLY A 117 12.59 20.03 12.91
CA GLY A 117 12.18 21.01 13.93
C GLY A 117 10.68 21.33 13.93
N GLN A 118 9.90 20.74 13.05
CA GLN A 118 8.45 20.98 12.90
C GLN A 118 7.76 19.76 12.34
N MET A 119 6.44 19.65 12.50
CA MET A 119 5.61 18.56 11.96
C MET A 119 4.81 19.00 10.72
N GLY A 120 4.31 18.00 9.95
CA GLY A 120 3.47 18.24 8.78
C GLY A 120 4.25 18.68 7.54
N THR A 121 5.53 18.35 7.46
CA THR A 121 6.44 18.70 6.36
C THR A 121 6.63 17.57 5.35
N THR A 122 6.25 16.34 5.70
CA THR A 122 6.43 15.18 4.84
C THR A 122 5.16 14.88 4.04
N GLY A 123 5.25 14.98 2.73
CA GLY A 123 4.28 14.36 1.82
C GLY A 123 3.21 15.24 1.20
N ALA A 124 3.25 16.55 1.37
CA ALA A 124 2.33 17.44 0.65
C ALA A 124 3.07 18.69 0.16
N THR A 125 3.69 18.61 -0.99
CA THR A 125 4.03 19.79 -1.80
C THR A 125 2.75 20.27 -2.48
N LEU A 126 1.92 20.98 -1.73
CA LEU A 126 0.65 21.53 -2.24
C LEU A 126 0.86 22.98 -2.69
N ASP A 127 1.86 23.22 -3.51
CA ASP A 127 2.12 24.51 -4.16
C ASP A 127 1.15 24.78 -5.33
N ALA A 128 -0.04 24.18 -5.34
CA ALA A 128 -1.00 24.38 -6.40
C ALA A 128 -1.88 25.60 -6.13
N PRO A 129 -1.83 26.66 -6.96
CA PRO A 129 -2.59 27.88 -6.77
C PRO A 129 -4.09 27.76 -7.10
N ALA A 130 -4.59 26.62 -7.49
CA ALA A 130 -5.96 26.47 -7.97
C ALA A 130 -6.71 25.34 -7.25
N HIS A 131 -7.71 25.70 -6.48
CA HIS A 131 -8.69 24.77 -5.87
C HIS A 131 -9.74 24.31 -6.90
N ASP A 132 -9.30 23.83 -8.06
CA ASP A 132 -10.18 23.26 -9.07
C ASP A 132 -10.50 21.78 -8.78
N ALA A 133 -11.44 21.20 -9.53
CA ALA A 133 -11.83 19.81 -9.37
C ALA A 133 -10.64 18.85 -9.57
N TRP A 134 -9.67 19.21 -10.41
CA TRP A 134 -8.46 18.45 -10.66
C TRP A 134 -7.57 18.37 -9.43
N TRP A 135 -7.38 19.50 -8.74
CA TRP A 135 -6.65 19.56 -7.49
C TRP A 135 -7.28 18.69 -6.39
N ILE A 136 -8.64 18.71 -6.24
CA ILE A 136 -9.32 17.84 -5.28
C ILE A 136 -9.03 16.36 -5.57
N VAL A 137 -9.04 15.97 -6.83
CA VAL A 137 -8.79 14.57 -7.23
C VAL A 137 -7.34 14.19 -6.95
N LEU A 138 -6.37 14.97 -7.38
CA LEU A 138 -4.94 14.60 -7.30
C LEU A 138 -4.33 14.89 -5.94
N ALA A 139 -4.64 16.02 -5.31
CA ALA A 139 -4.04 16.39 -4.04
C ALA A 139 -4.75 15.78 -2.82
N LEU A 140 -6.03 15.39 -2.93
CA LEU A 140 -6.81 14.83 -1.82
C LEU A 140 -7.17 13.37 -2.08
N LEU A 141 -7.98 13.07 -3.11
CA LEU A 141 -8.52 11.72 -3.30
C LEU A 141 -7.45 10.71 -3.66
N ALA A 142 -6.48 11.09 -4.49
CA ALA A 142 -5.40 10.22 -4.90
C ALA A 142 -4.56 9.73 -3.70
N PRO A 143 -3.92 10.59 -2.88
CA PRO A 143 -3.08 10.15 -1.78
C PRO A 143 -3.87 9.64 -0.57
N VAL A 144 -5.11 10.09 -0.34
CA VAL A 144 -5.87 9.72 0.87
C VAL A 144 -6.71 8.45 0.68
N LEU A 145 -7.22 8.19 -0.53
CA LEU A 145 -8.12 7.05 -0.77
C LEU A 145 -7.57 6.05 -1.78
N ILE A 146 -7.09 6.50 -2.94
CA ILE A 146 -6.72 5.61 -4.05
C ILE A 146 -5.40 4.91 -3.75
N ALA A 147 -4.37 5.67 -3.35
CA ALA A 147 -3.06 5.12 -2.99
C ALA A 147 -3.19 4.08 -1.87
N PRO A 148 -3.84 4.36 -0.71
CA PRO A 148 -4.05 3.37 0.33
C PRO A 148 -4.69 2.07 -0.15
N LEU A 149 -5.69 2.13 -1.03
CA LEU A 149 -6.34 0.93 -1.56
C LEU A 149 -5.37 0.06 -2.37
N ILE A 150 -4.63 0.67 -3.29
CA ILE A 150 -3.70 -0.03 -4.19
C ILE A 150 -2.52 -0.58 -3.39
N GLU A 151 -1.96 0.24 -2.51
CA GLU A 151 -0.79 -0.10 -1.72
C GLU A 151 -1.08 -1.19 -0.69
N GLU A 152 -2.22 -1.14 0.02
CA GLU A 152 -2.57 -2.20 0.95
C GLU A 152 -2.88 -3.53 0.23
N LEU A 153 -3.50 -3.48 -0.96
CA LEU A 153 -3.68 -4.68 -1.80
C LEU A 153 -2.34 -5.30 -2.19
N PHE A 154 -1.34 -4.49 -2.52
CA PHE A 154 -0.02 -4.98 -2.90
C PHE A 154 0.79 -5.40 -1.67
N PHE A 155 1.08 -4.49 -0.73
CA PHE A 155 2.02 -4.75 0.37
C PHE A 155 1.46 -5.74 1.39
N ARG A 156 0.18 -5.64 1.77
CA ARG A 156 -0.45 -6.50 2.79
C ARG A 156 -1.28 -7.63 2.19
N GLY A 157 -1.79 -7.41 0.98
CA GLY A 157 -2.48 -8.45 0.20
C GLY A 157 -1.50 -9.44 -0.42
N LEU A 158 -0.71 -9.01 -1.40
CA LEU A 158 0.15 -9.89 -2.19
C LEU A 158 1.50 -10.16 -1.50
N LEU A 159 2.32 -9.12 -1.25
CA LEU A 159 3.70 -9.27 -0.77
C LEU A 159 3.78 -9.98 0.58
N LEU A 160 3.04 -9.52 1.59
CA LEU A 160 3.05 -10.11 2.93
C LEU A 160 2.71 -11.61 2.87
N ARG A 161 1.67 -11.97 2.11
CA ARG A 161 1.22 -13.36 2.00
C ARG A 161 2.19 -14.22 1.21
N ALA A 162 2.81 -13.66 0.16
CA ALA A 162 3.83 -14.34 -0.64
C ALA A 162 5.09 -14.64 0.21
N VAL A 163 5.56 -13.66 1.00
CA VAL A 163 6.69 -13.85 1.92
C VAL A 163 6.34 -14.88 2.99
N ALA A 164 5.17 -14.78 3.63
CA ALA A 164 4.75 -15.74 4.65
C ALA A 164 4.66 -17.17 4.10
N ALA A 165 4.18 -17.34 2.87
CA ALA A 165 4.08 -18.65 2.22
C ALA A 165 5.45 -19.21 1.77
N ALA A 166 6.42 -18.35 1.45
CA ALA A 166 7.77 -18.74 1.05
C ALA A 166 8.72 -18.98 2.24
N THR A 167 8.34 -18.55 3.44
CA THR A 167 9.18 -18.69 4.65
C THR A 167 8.99 -20.07 5.25
N ASP A 168 10.03 -20.90 5.18
CA ASP A 168 10.07 -22.23 5.80
C ASP A 168 10.32 -22.13 7.31
N ALA A 169 9.29 -21.78 8.05
CA ALA A 169 9.34 -21.61 9.50
C ALA A 169 7.97 -21.85 10.14
N ARG A 170 7.91 -21.94 11.48
CA ARG A 170 6.63 -21.97 12.20
C ARG A 170 5.82 -20.73 11.86
N ARG A 171 4.51 -20.89 11.74
CA ARG A 171 3.58 -19.81 11.30
C ARG A 171 3.80 -18.45 11.99
N PRO A 172 4.02 -18.34 13.32
CA PRO A 172 4.27 -17.03 13.94
C PRO A 172 5.55 -16.36 13.45
N VAL A 173 6.62 -17.14 13.23
CA VAL A 173 7.89 -16.63 12.72
C VAL A 173 7.74 -16.21 11.26
N ALA A 174 7.08 -17.04 10.43
CA ALA A 174 6.82 -16.70 9.03
C ALA A 174 6.02 -15.40 8.90
N LEU A 175 5.00 -15.20 9.74
CA LEU A 175 4.23 -13.96 9.77
C LEU A 175 5.06 -12.76 10.25
N ALA A 176 5.90 -12.94 11.27
CA ALA A 176 6.78 -11.85 11.76
C ALA A 176 7.78 -11.42 10.68
N VAL A 177 8.41 -12.37 9.99
CA VAL A 177 9.29 -12.10 8.84
C VAL A 177 8.52 -11.39 7.73
N ALA A 178 7.34 -11.86 7.39
CA ALA A 178 6.51 -11.27 6.35
C ALA A 178 6.08 -9.82 6.70
N CYS A 179 5.73 -9.55 7.96
CA CYS A 179 5.42 -8.20 8.41
C CYS A 179 6.64 -7.27 8.28
N ALA A 180 7.81 -7.73 8.74
CA ALA A 180 9.05 -6.96 8.66
C ALA A 180 9.47 -6.67 7.20
N VAL A 181 9.42 -7.69 6.33
CA VAL A 181 9.75 -7.54 4.91
C VAL A 181 8.76 -6.60 4.21
N SER A 182 7.45 -6.78 4.44
CA SER A 182 6.42 -5.91 3.86
C SER A 182 6.59 -4.45 4.29
N ALA A 183 6.88 -4.21 5.58
CA ALA A 183 7.13 -2.87 6.11
C ALA A 183 8.42 -2.24 5.54
N LEU A 184 9.49 -3.04 5.41
CA LEU A 184 10.76 -2.58 4.86
C LEU A 184 10.62 -2.20 3.38
N VAL A 185 10.01 -3.06 2.56
CA VAL A 185 9.80 -2.77 1.13
C VAL A 185 8.90 -1.55 0.96
N PHE A 186 7.85 -1.42 1.78
CA PHE A 186 6.99 -0.26 1.81
C PHE A 186 7.78 1.03 2.11
N ALA A 187 8.62 1.03 3.14
CA ALA A 187 9.46 2.17 3.48
C ALA A 187 10.47 2.50 2.37
N LEU A 188 11.11 1.49 1.77
CA LEU A 188 12.08 1.67 0.68
C LEU A 188 11.46 2.34 -0.55
N VAL A 189 10.23 1.96 -0.93
CA VAL A 189 9.52 2.61 -2.05
C VAL A 189 9.23 4.07 -1.76
N HIS A 190 8.97 4.44 -0.50
CA HIS A 190 8.68 5.82 -0.11
C HIS A 190 9.93 6.73 0.01
N VAL A 191 11.11 6.16 0.00
CA VAL A 191 12.36 6.94 0.11
C VAL A 191 13.24 6.86 -1.14
N VAL A 192 12.76 6.23 -2.20
CA VAL A 192 13.52 6.03 -3.43
C VAL A 192 13.99 7.35 -4.07
N ASP A 193 13.21 8.40 -3.89
CA ASP A 193 13.43 9.76 -4.38
C ASP A 193 13.70 10.78 -3.26
N ALA A 194 14.07 10.31 -2.06
CA ALA A 194 14.35 11.19 -0.93
C ALA A 194 15.51 12.15 -1.25
N GLY A 195 15.19 13.44 -1.39
CA GLY A 195 16.14 14.48 -1.81
C GLY A 195 17.20 14.87 -0.77
N SER A 196 17.15 14.31 0.45
CA SER A 196 18.13 14.60 1.51
C SER A 196 18.28 13.44 2.50
N PRO A 197 19.44 13.34 3.21
CA PRO A 197 19.61 12.35 4.27
C PRO A 197 18.57 12.48 5.39
N THR A 198 18.12 13.68 5.70
CA THR A 198 17.07 13.92 6.69
C THR A 198 15.73 13.36 6.20
N ALA A 199 15.34 13.62 4.95
CA ALA A 199 14.15 13.04 4.36
C ALA A 199 14.20 11.50 4.35
N LEU A 200 15.36 10.93 3.98
CA LEU A 200 15.56 9.48 3.94
C LEU A 200 15.20 8.82 5.28
N TRP A 201 15.74 9.31 6.41
CA TRP A 201 15.47 8.67 7.68
C TRP A 201 14.11 9.05 8.28
N VAL A 202 13.65 10.28 8.13
CA VAL A 202 12.34 10.72 8.68
C VAL A 202 11.19 10.01 7.99
N VAL A 203 11.16 10.04 6.66
CA VAL A 203 10.13 9.36 5.87
C VAL A 203 10.27 7.84 6.03
N GLY A 204 11.50 7.32 5.92
CA GLY A 204 11.75 5.89 6.04
C GLY A 204 11.34 5.32 7.40
N ALA A 205 11.69 5.98 8.51
CA ALA A 205 11.29 5.53 9.84
C ALA A 205 9.77 5.63 10.05
N GLY A 206 9.15 6.75 9.63
CA GLY A 206 7.71 6.95 9.76
C GLY A 206 6.91 5.92 8.97
N THR A 207 7.25 5.72 7.69
CA THR A 207 6.59 4.74 6.83
C THR A 207 6.88 3.30 7.23
N PHE A 208 8.07 3.00 7.77
CA PHE A 208 8.39 1.68 8.32
C PHE A 208 7.52 1.34 9.53
N VAL A 209 7.39 2.26 10.49
CA VAL A 209 6.55 2.07 11.70
C VAL A 209 5.09 1.90 11.31
N PHE A 210 4.57 2.76 10.45
CA PHE A 210 3.22 2.59 9.89
C PHE A 210 3.08 1.25 9.18
N GLY A 211 4.03 0.92 8.30
CA GLY A 211 4.07 -0.31 7.53
C GLY A 211 4.02 -1.57 8.38
N LEU A 212 4.77 -1.59 9.49
CA LEU A 212 4.82 -2.71 10.43
C LEU A 212 3.49 -2.87 11.18
N ALA A 213 2.89 -1.77 11.63
CA ALA A 213 1.60 -1.80 12.31
C ALA A 213 0.46 -2.27 11.39
N ALA A 214 0.40 -1.76 10.15
CA ALA A 214 -0.57 -2.18 9.14
C ALA A 214 -0.40 -3.65 8.73
N ALA A 215 0.84 -4.11 8.58
CA ALA A 215 1.16 -5.52 8.31
C ALA A 215 0.72 -6.41 9.48
N SER A 216 0.98 -5.99 10.71
CA SER A 216 0.63 -6.74 11.92
C SER A 216 -0.88 -6.92 12.07
N VAL A 217 -1.68 -5.87 11.90
CA VAL A 217 -3.15 -6.00 11.97
C VAL A 217 -3.68 -6.89 10.86
N THR A 218 -3.10 -6.83 9.67
CA THR A 218 -3.48 -7.72 8.56
C THR A 218 -3.11 -9.18 8.86
N ALA A 219 -1.93 -9.44 9.40
CA ALA A 219 -1.48 -10.78 9.77
C ALA A 219 -2.38 -11.42 10.85
N VAL A 220 -2.80 -10.63 11.85
CA VAL A 220 -3.66 -11.09 12.95
C VAL A 220 -5.10 -11.30 12.49
N THR A 221 -5.65 -10.36 11.71
CA THR A 221 -7.07 -10.40 11.32
C THR A 221 -7.34 -11.20 10.05
N GLY A 222 -6.33 -11.38 9.20
CA GLY A 222 -6.47 -11.97 7.86
C GLY A 222 -7.21 -11.07 6.86
N ARG A 223 -7.49 -9.79 7.22
CA ARG A 223 -8.28 -8.83 6.43
C ARG A 223 -7.48 -7.56 6.18
N LEU A 224 -7.79 -6.87 5.08
CA LEU A 224 -7.17 -5.58 4.71
C LEU A 224 -7.89 -4.38 5.32
N GLY A 225 -9.15 -4.52 5.77
CA GLY A 225 -9.97 -3.39 6.19
C GLY A 225 -9.31 -2.49 7.24
N GLY A 226 -8.71 -3.08 8.29
CA GLY A 226 -8.02 -2.32 9.33
C GLY A 226 -6.79 -1.56 8.82
N ALA A 227 -5.99 -2.18 7.95
CA ALA A 227 -4.83 -1.54 7.34
C ALA A 227 -5.24 -0.40 6.38
N MET A 228 -6.27 -0.61 5.56
CA MET A 228 -6.81 0.44 4.67
C MET A 228 -7.31 1.66 5.44
N VAL A 229 -8.11 1.45 6.50
CA VAL A 229 -8.57 2.56 7.34
C VAL A 229 -7.40 3.27 8.02
N ALA A 230 -6.43 2.51 8.55
CA ALA A 230 -5.22 3.09 9.15
C ALA A 230 -4.46 3.98 8.16
N HIS A 231 -4.33 3.54 6.92
CA HIS A 231 -3.61 4.27 5.87
C HIS A 231 -4.35 5.55 5.46
N VAL A 232 -5.67 5.47 5.28
CA VAL A 232 -6.52 6.65 5.01
C VAL A 232 -6.38 7.68 6.14
N VAL A 233 -6.40 7.25 7.40
CA VAL A 233 -6.24 8.13 8.57
C VAL A 233 -4.82 8.73 8.60
N PHE A 234 -3.79 7.91 8.43
CA PHE A 234 -2.39 8.33 8.44
C PHE A 234 -2.11 9.42 7.40
N ASN A 235 -2.54 9.20 6.14
CA ASN A 235 -2.37 10.16 5.05
C ASN A 235 -3.29 11.37 5.21
N GLY A 236 -4.57 11.15 5.57
CA GLY A 236 -5.54 12.23 5.74
C GLY A 236 -5.14 13.25 6.80
N LEU A 237 -4.49 12.82 7.88
CA LEU A 237 -3.99 13.72 8.93
C LEU A 237 -2.81 14.61 8.49
N VAL A 238 -2.17 14.30 7.39
CA VAL A 238 -1.16 15.17 6.76
C VAL A 238 -1.78 16.04 5.68
N VAL A 239 -2.49 15.41 4.75
CA VAL A 239 -3.02 16.06 3.55
C VAL A 239 -4.10 17.07 3.91
N VAL A 240 -5.11 16.70 4.71
CA VAL A 240 -6.24 17.59 5.00
C VAL A 240 -5.82 18.89 5.70
N PRO A 241 -4.98 18.89 6.76
CA PRO A 241 -4.51 20.14 7.35
C PRO A 241 -3.65 20.99 6.41
N ALA A 242 -2.89 20.36 5.51
CA ALA A 242 -2.08 21.09 4.53
C ALA A 242 -2.97 21.82 3.50
N LEU A 243 -4.13 21.27 3.15
CA LEU A 243 -5.11 21.88 2.26
C LEU A 243 -5.89 23.05 2.89
N LEU A 244 -5.90 23.18 4.21
CA LEU A 244 -6.63 24.22 4.93
C LEU A 244 -5.77 25.42 5.32
N ARG A 245 -4.48 25.43 4.96
CA ARG A 245 -3.53 26.52 5.19
C ARG A 245 -3.42 27.42 3.98
#